data_f2162a32fb4e9d44375436b6f59f91b7
#
_entry.id   f2162a32fb4e9d44375436b6f59f91b7
#
_cell.length_a   1.000
_cell.length_b   1.000
_cell.length_c   1.000
_cell.angle_alpha   90.00
_cell.angle_beta   90.00
_cell.angle_gamma   90.00
#
_symmetry.space_group_name_H-M   'P 1'
#
loop_
_entity.id
_entity.type
_entity.pdbx_description
1 polymer ?
#
loop_
_entity_poly.entity_id
_entity_poly.type
_entity_poly.pdbx_seq_one_letter_code
_entity_poly.pdbx_strand_id
1 'polypeptide(L)'
;VICVLMCCGENTSLAKGGKLRLTRPSGGRTVSAVIDMTEIQPSAAAGFRVERRTPPERLDVLSREILQLKDDLNAVILAHNYQVPEIQDLADYVGDSLGLSRQAAETDADVIVFCGVHFMAETAKILSPKKTVLLPDRDAGCSLEESCPPDKLRELQATNPNFYTIAYVNCSAEVKALSDVICTSGNARKIVEAAPADRDLLFVPDENLGAWVIEQTGRPMTLWQGNCYVHVEWTHESITRIRREHPDAPLVAHPECTKAVRMLADEVCSTEKMINFCRDSRAKAVIIATEVGMLHRLQKECPEKQFIPAPTEKCACNECRFMKMNTLEKLHDCMANRRPEVTLDDAL
;
A
#
# COMPACT_ATOMS: atom_id res chain seq x y z
N VAL A 1 17.24 12.70 -10.68
CA VAL A 1 17.36 13.44 -11.97
C VAL A 1 17.26 12.48 -13.15
N ILE A 2 17.73 11.21 -13.04
CA ILE A 2 17.69 10.20 -14.13
C ILE A 2 16.27 9.59 -14.30
N CYS A 3 15.49 9.50 -13.27
CA CYS A 3 14.13 8.92 -13.30
C CYS A 3 13.13 9.82 -14.08
N VAL A 4 13.34 11.13 -14.12
CA VAL A 4 12.46 12.09 -14.82
C VAL A 4 12.67 12.08 -16.35
N LEU A 5 13.83 11.62 -16.83
CA LEU A 5 14.15 11.63 -18.26
C LEU A 5 13.64 10.39 -19.04
N MET A 6 13.23 9.33 -18.35
CA MET A 6 12.68 8.11 -19.00
C MET A 6 11.17 8.15 -19.25
N CYS A 7 10.46 9.15 -18.73
CA CYS A 7 9.00 9.27 -18.91
C CYS A 7 8.56 10.09 -20.14
N CYS A 8 9.50 10.68 -20.88
CA CYS A 8 9.17 11.43 -22.12
C CYS A 8 9.75 10.66 -23.31
N GLY A 9 8.86 10.08 -24.13
CA GLY A 9 9.14 9.23 -25.28
C GLY A 9 10.31 9.70 -26.20
N GLU A 10 11.49 9.29 -25.87
CA GLU A 10 12.69 9.45 -26.69
C GLU A 10 13.14 8.07 -27.20
N ASN A 11 13.40 8.00 -28.50
CA ASN A 11 13.95 6.79 -29.13
C ASN A 11 15.37 6.51 -28.59
N THR A 12 15.49 5.45 -27.81
CA THR A 12 16.78 4.95 -27.34
C THR A 12 17.23 3.77 -28.19
N SER A 13 18.43 3.81 -28.77
CA SER A 13 19.05 2.66 -29.40
C SER A 13 20.33 2.27 -28.65
N LEU A 14 20.46 0.98 -28.35
CA LEU A 14 21.69 0.40 -27.78
C LEU A 14 22.73 0.16 -28.89
N ALA A 15 23.89 0.79 -28.77
CA ALA A 15 25.05 0.50 -29.64
C ALA A 15 25.86 -0.67 -29.06
N LYS A 16 26.38 -1.54 -29.91
CA LYS A 16 27.28 -2.66 -29.53
C LYS A 16 28.48 -2.10 -28.76
N GLY A 17 28.57 -2.42 -27.47
CA GLY A 17 29.67 -2.00 -26.61
C GLY A 17 29.29 -1.32 -25.30
N GLY A 18 28.02 -1.39 -24.86
CA GLY A 18 27.60 -0.86 -23.55
C GLY A 18 27.53 0.69 -23.44
N LYS A 19 27.46 1.38 -24.58
CA LYS A 19 27.31 2.84 -24.63
C LYS A 19 25.90 3.24 -25.05
N LEU A 20 25.26 4.11 -24.28
CA LEU A 20 23.94 4.66 -24.57
C LEU A 20 24.09 5.97 -25.35
N ARG A 21 23.43 6.09 -26.50
CA ARG A 21 23.43 7.30 -27.31
C ARG A 21 22.07 8.01 -27.20
N LEU A 22 22.07 9.21 -26.69
CA LEU A 22 20.87 10.05 -26.60
C LEU A 22 20.88 11.08 -27.75
N THR A 23 19.83 11.10 -28.58
CA THR A 23 19.63 12.09 -29.61
C THR A 23 18.34 12.88 -29.37
N ARG A 24 18.44 14.19 -29.24
CA ARG A 24 17.28 15.10 -29.22
C ARG A 24 17.08 15.74 -30.60
N PRO A 25 15.89 15.76 -31.16
CA PRO A 25 15.59 16.58 -32.32
C PRO A 25 15.30 18.01 -31.85
N SER A 26 16.29 18.88 -31.89
CA SER A 26 16.08 20.32 -31.83
C SER A 26 16.73 20.94 -33.05
N GLY A 27 16.02 21.86 -33.70
CA GLY A 27 16.46 22.48 -34.92
C GLY A 27 17.91 22.95 -34.88
N GLY A 28 18.75 22.31 -35.66
CA GLY A 28 19.97 22.88 -36.15
C GLY A 28 21.29 22.46 -35.55
N ARG A 29 21.40 21.63 -34.51
CA ARG A 29 22.69 20.95 -34.12
C ARG A 29 22.41 19.74 -33.24
N THR A 30 22.90 18.56 -33.66
CA THR A 30 22.84 17.33 -32.86
C THR A 30 23.96 17.36 -31.83
N VAL A 31 23.62 17.47 -30.56
CA VAL A 31 24.57 17.25 -29.46
C VAL A 31 24.48 15.79 -29.06
N SER A 32 25.53 15.02 -29.32
CA SER A 32 25.64 13.62 -28.87
C SER A 32 26.43 13.58 -27.57
N ALA A 33 25.79 13.25 -26.47
CA ALA A 33 26.46 12.85 -25.24
C ALA A 33 26.62 11.32 -25.24
N VAL A 34 27.84 10.84 -25.08
CA VAL A 34 28.14 9.41 -24.89
C VAL A 34 28.38 9.21 -23.41
N ILE A 35 27.45 8.50 -22.75
CA ILE A 35 27.63 8.09 -21.34
C ILE A 35 28.27 6.70 -21.36
N ASP A 36 29.43 6.57 -20.77
CA ASP A 36 30.11 5.30 -20.59
C ASP A 36 29.46 4.57 -19.40
N MET A 37 28.68 3.52 -19.70
CA MET A 37 27.96 2.73 -18.70
C MET A 37 28.88 1.80 -17.90
N THR A 38 30.14 1.68 -18.24
CA THR A 38 31.13 0.87 -17.50
C THR A 38 31.59 1.52 -16.20
N GLU A 39 31.38 2.85 -16.04
CA GLU A 39 31.72 3.58 -14.80
C GLU A 39 30.58 3.68 -13.79
N ILE A 40 29.36 3.23 -14.14
CA ILE A 40 28.26 3.12 -13.18
C ILE A 40 28.40 1.76 -12.48
N GLN A 41 29.37 1.66 -11.59
CA GLN A 41 29.34 0.60 -10.59
C GLN A 41 28.22 0.95 -9.60
N PRO A 42 27.22 0.07 -9.39
CA PRO A 42 26.31 0.26 -8.27
C PRO A 42 27.15 0.23 -7.00
N SER A 43 27.12 1.31 -6.25
CA SER A 43 27.70 1.38 -4.91
C SER A 43 27.05 0.26 -4.08
N ALA A 44 27.81 -0.81 -3.85
CA ALA A 44 27.36 -2.06 -3.25
C ALA A 44 27.05 -1.95 -1.73
N ALA A 45 26.76 -0.76 -1.20
CA ALA A 45 26.61 -0.56 0.23
C ALA A 45 25.48 0.39 0.68
N ALA A 46 24.75 1.05 -0.22
CA ALA A 46 23.58 1.85 0.18
C ALA A 46 22.32 1.11 -0.26
N GLY A 47 21.65 0.41 0.69
CA GLY A 47 20.32 -0.15 0.48
C GLY A 47 19.34 0.93 -0.01
N PHE A 48 18.32 0.52 -0.77
CA PHE A 48 17.22 1.41 -1.18
C PHE A 48 16.61 2.05 0.06
N ARG A 49 16.40 3.37 0.01
CA ARG A 49 15.69 4.12 1.05
C ARG A 49 14.53 4.86 0.43
N VAL A 50 13.40 4.83 1.10
CA VAL A 50 12.25 5.66 0.73
C VAL A 50 12.60 7.12 1.05
N GLU A 51 12.50 7.98 0.04
CA GLU A 51 12.83 9.39 0.20
C GLU A 51 11.71 10.12 0.97
N ARG A 52 12.10 11.08 1.81
CA ARG A 52 11.18 12.01 2.45
C ARG A 52 10.74 13.07 1.44
N ARG A 53 9.47 13.46 1.52
CA ARG A 53 8.87 14.45 0.62
C ARG A 53 8.93 15.86 1.20
N THR A 54 8.95 15.97 2.52
CA THR A 54 9.06 17.26 3.21
C THR A 54 10.52 17.71 3.24
N PRO A 55 10.85 18.93 2.78
CA PRO A 55 12.20 19.46 2.86
C PRO A 55 12.73 19.51 4.30
N PRO A 56 14.03 19.22 4.53
CA PRO A 56 14.59 19.13 5.87
C PRO A 56 14.35 20.36 6.75
N GLU A 57 14.43 21.57 6.18
CA GLU A 57 14.22 22.85 6.87
C GLU A 57 12.79 23.03 7.39
N ARG A 58 11.79 22.38 6.76
CA ARG A 58 10.39 22.40 7.19
C ARG A 58 10.01 21.22 8.09
N LEU A 59 10.72 20.10 7.93
CA LEU A 59 10.44 18.87 8.65
C LEU A 59 10.43 19.07 10.17
N ASP A 60 11.48 19.69 10.72
CA ASP A 60 11.63 19.92 12.16
C ASP A 60 10.56 20.88 12.73
N VAL A 61 10.18 21.88 11.94
CA VAL A 61 9.14 22.85 12.34
C VAL A 61 7.79 22.16 12.39
N LEU A 62 7.35 21.56 11.28
CA LEU A 62 6.06 20.89 11.18
C LEU A 62 5.94 19.74 12.19
N SER A 63 7.01 18.97 12.38
CA SER A 63 7.00 17.86 13.36
C SER A 63 6.72 18.35 14.78
N ARG A 64 7.34 19.45 15.22
CA ARG A 64 7.09 20.02 16.54
C ARG A 64 5.67 20.57 16.67
N GLU A 65 5.19 21.27 15.65
CA GLU A 65 3.83 21.83 15.65
C GLU A 65 2.77 20.72 15.65
N ILE A 66 2.96 19.64 14.88
CA ILE A 66 2.07 18.47 14.87
C ILE A 66 2.05 17.78 16.23
N LEU A 67 3.22 17.58 16.87
CA LEU A 67 3.28 16.96 18.21
C LEU A 67 2.59 17.85 19.26
N GLN A 68 2.74 19.17 19.18
CA GLN A 68 2.01 20.10 20.07
C GLN A 68 0.49 20.01 19.85
N LEU A 69 0.04 20.03 18.57
CA LEU A 69 -1.37 19.89 18.24
C LEU A 69 -1.94 18.53 18.70
N LYS A 70 -1.13 17.47 18.64
CA LYS A 70 -1.52 16.15 19.12
C LYS A 70 -1.84 16.18 20.61
N ASP A 71 -0.98 16.80 21.41
CA ASP A 71 -1.18 16.95 22.85
C ASP A 71 -2.39 17.85 23.15
N ASP A 72 -2.51 19.01 22.48
CA ASP A 72 -3.60 19.98 22.68
C ASP A 72 -4.99 19.39 22.33
N LEU A 73 -5.04 18.46 21.35
CA LEU A 73 -6.28 17.83 20.89
C LEU A 73 -6.59 16.52 21.63
N ASN A 74 -5.74 16.03 22.50
CA ASN A 74 -5.77 14.64 23.01
C ASN A 74 -5.94 13.67 21.83
N ALA A 75 -5.04 13.76 20.84
CA ALA A 75 -5.14 13.03 19.60
C ALA A 75 -4.17 11.85 19.52
N VAL A 76 -4.56 10.82 18.79
CA VAL A 76 -3.68 9.72 18.36
C VAL A 76 -3.49 9.80 16.84
N ILE A 77 -2.26 9.66 16.36
CA ILE A 77 -1.92 9.59 14.94
C ILE A 77 -1.72 8.12 14.55
N LEU A 78 -2.60 7.61 13.71
CA LEU A 78 -2.54 6.25 13.16
C LEU A 78 -2.08 6.32 11.71
N ALA A 79 -0.97 5.67 11.36
CA ALA A 79 -0.41 5.69 10.01
C ALA A 79 -0.34 4.29 9.40
N HIS A 80 -0.77 4.16 8.15
CA HIS A 80 -0.60 2.92 7.40
C HIS A 80 0.88 2.70 7.02
N ASN A 81 1.31 1.44 6.93
CA ASN A 81 2.66 1.04 6.51
C ASN A 81 3.10 1.64 5.16
N TYR A 82 2.16 2.12 4.33
CA TYR A 82 2.42 2.70 3.01
C TYR A 82 2.52 4.23 3.04
N GLN A 83 2.52 4.87 4.20
CA GLN A 83 2.71 6.31 4.32
C GLN A 83 4.15 6.73 4.02
N VAL A 84 4.34 8.03 3.79
CA VAL A 84 5.68 8.62 3.66
C VAL A 84 6.46 8.50 4.97
N PRO A 85 7.81 8.40 4.92
CA PRO A 85 8.64 8.20 6.11
C PRO A 85 8.37 9.20 7.23
N GLU A 86 8.23 10.48 6.91
CA GLU A 86 8.02 11.54 7.88
C GLU A 86 6.70 11.42 8.66
N ILE A 87 5.64 10.88 8.04
CA ILE A 87 4.38 10.59 8.73
C ILE A 87 4.52 9.34 9.58
N GLN A 88 5.16 8.28 9.06
CA GLN A 88 5.41 7.07 9.85
C GLN A 88 6.25 7.36 11.10
N ASP A 89 7.20 8.30 11.00
CA ASP A 89 8.08 8.65 12.12
C ASP A 89 7.37 9.44 13.23
N LEU A 90 6.30 10.17 12.92
CA LEU A 90 5.49 10.95 13.87
C LEU A 90 4.27 10.18 14.42
N ALA A 91 3.87 9.10 13.76
CA ALA A 91 2.70 8.34 14.15
C ALA A 91 2.91 7.61 15.48
N ASP A 92 1.87 7.56 16.30
CA ASP A 92 1.84 6.76 17.54
C ASP A 92 1.83 5.25 17.21
N TYR A 93 1.13 4.90 16.13
CA TYR A 93 1.07 3.53 15.62
C TYR A 93 1.22 3.51 14.11
N VAL A 94 2.09 2.63 13.64
CA VAL A 94 2.24 2.31 12.21
C VAL A 94 1.89 0.84 12.03
N GLY A 95 0.96 0.54 11.10
CA GLY A 95 0.50 -0.84 10.93
C GLY A 95 -0.30 -1.09 9.67
N ASP A 96 -0.86 -2.29 9.57
CA ASP A 96 -1.83 -2.66 8.55
C ASP A 96 -3.26 -2.24 8.96
N SER A 97 -4.23 -2.44 8.06
CA SER A 97 -5.63 -2.08 8.30
C SER A 97 -6.22 -2.73 9.56
N LEU A 98 -5.83 -3.99 9.86
CA LEU A 98 -6.35 -4.71 11.03
C LEU A 98 -5.77 -4.16 12.32
N GLY A 99 -4.46 -3.97 12.37
CA GLY A 99 -3.76 -3.41 13.54
C GLY A 99 -4.26 -2.01 13.86
N LEU A 100 -4.34 -1.13 12.85
CA LEU A 100 -4.83 0.24 13.03
C LEU A 100 -6.30 0.31 13.44
N SER A 101 -7.15 -0.57 12.93
CA SER A 101 -8.56 -0.66 13.34
C SER A 101 -8.70 -1.01 14.82
N ARG A 102 -7.87 -1.92 15.33
CA ARG A 102 -7.82 -2.26 16.76
C ARG A 102 -7.36 -1.07 17.59
N GLN A 103 -6.29 -0.41 17.17
CA GLN A 103 -5.80 0.78 17.86
C GLN A 103 -6.85 1.90 17.90
N ALA A 104 -7.59 2.10 16.81
CA ALA A 104 -8.70 3.05 16.76
C ALA A 104 -9.80 2.72 17.77
N ALA A 105 -10.12 1.43 17.96
CA ALA A 105 -11.14 0.98 18.89
C ALA A 105 -10.70 1.07 20.36
N GLU A 106 -9.41 0.83 20.65
CA GLU A 106 -8.85 0.70 22.00
C GLU A 106 -8.30 2.02 22.58
N THR A 107 -8.00 3.02 21.75
CA THR A 107 -7.40 4.28 22.19
C THR A 107 -8.32 5.08 23.11
N ASP A 108 -7.76 5.74 24.10
CA ASP A 108 -8.48 6.69 24.98
C ASP A 108 -8.50 8.12 24.42
N ALA A 109 -7.82 8.39 23.30
CA ALA A 109 -7.77 9.70 22.68
C ALA A 109 -9.16 10.15 22.21
N ASP A 110 -9.43 11.46 22.26
CA ASP A 110 -10.68 12.06 21.79
C ASP A 110 -10.72 12.20 20.26
N VAL A 111 -9.52 12.39 19.68
CA VAL A 111 -9.33 12.60 18.24
C VAL A 111 -8.44 11.51 17.66
N ILE A 112 -8.89 10.89 16.59
CA ILE A 112 -8.11 9.95 15.78
C ILE A 112 -7.72 10.66 14.49
N VAL A 113 -6.43 10.87 14.26
CA VAL A 113 -5.92 11.37 12.98
C VAL A 113 -5.43 10.18 12.16
N PHE A 114 -6.18 9.83 11.12
CA PHE A 114 -5.92 8.63 10.34
C PHE A 114 -5.11 8.97 9.08
N CYS A 115 -3.80 8.75 9.11
CA CYS A 115 -2.92 8.89 7.94
C CYS A 115 -2.96 7.61 7.10
N GLY A 116 -3.94 7.54 6.21
CA GLY A 116 -4.23 6.41 5.35
C GLY A 116 -5.13 6.84 4.20
N VAL A 117 -6.08 6.00 3.84
CA VAL A 117 -7.09 6.27 2.81
C VAL A 117 -8.49 6.27 3.41
N HIS A 118 -9.46 6.79 2.64
CA HIS A 118 -10.81 7.11 3.12
C HIS A 118 -11.49 5.93 3.83
N PHE A 119 -11.56 4.76 3.22
CA PHE A 119 -12.21 3.58 3.82
C PHE A 119 -11.62 3.14 5.17
N MET A 120 -10.33 3.43 5.41
CA MET A 120 -9.67 3.14 6.69
C MET A 120 -10.16 4.10 7.78
N ALA A 121 -10.28 5.39 7.45
CA ALA A 121 -10.81 6.39 8.36
C ALA A 121 -12.31 6.15 8.64
N GLU A 122 -13.10 5.72 7.65
CA GLU A 122 -14.47 5.23 7.86
C GLU A 122 -14.50 4.03 8.82
N THR A 123 -13.60 3.06 8.64
CA THR A 123 -13.51 1.90 9.54
C THR A 123 -13.20 2.34 10.98
N ALA A 124 -12.29 3.29 11.16
CA ALA A 124 -12.01 3.89 12.47
C ALA A 124 -13.25 4.58 13.06
N LYS A 125 -14.02 5.31 12.22
CA LYS A 125 -15.27 5.96 12.65
C LYS A 125 -16.37 4.96 13.02
N ILE A 126 -16.50 3.85 12.27
CA ILE A 126 -17.42 2.74 12.60
C ILE A 126 -17.09 2.16 13.99
N LEU A 127 -15.82 1.92 14.26
CA LEU A 127 -15.36 1.30 15.52
C LEU A 127 -15.35 2.28 16.70
N SER A 128 -15.21 3.58 16.43
CA SER A 128 -15.18 4.65 17.42
C SER A 128 -16.14 5.78 17.07
N PRO A 129 -17.47 5.54 17.07
CA PRO A 129 -18.47 6.47 16.52
C PRO A 129 -18.55 7.80 17.29
N LYS A 130 -18.16 7.81 18.55
CA LYS A 130 -18.18 9.01 19.41
C LYS A 130 -16.94 9.89 19.25
N LYS A 131 -15.86 9.36 18.66
CA LYS A 131 -14.59 10.09 18.50
C LYS A 131 -14.60 10.93 17.23
N THR A 132 -13.89 12.04 17.24
CA THR A 132 -13.58 12.78 16.03
C THR A 132 -12.53 12.01 15.23
N VAL A 133 -12.83 11.64 13.99
CA VAL A 133 -11.88 10.99 13.07
C VAL A 133 -11.52 11.97 11.98
N LEU A 134 -10.25 12.32 11.89
CA LEU A 134 -9.69 13.23 10.89
C LEU A 134 -8.91 12.47 9.85
N LEU A 135 -9.01 12.88 8.59
CA LEU A 135 -8.27 12.34 7.46
C LEU A 135 -7.54 13.49 6.75
N PRO A 136 -6.19 13.53 6.70
CA PRO A 136 -5.45 14.69 6.18
C PRO A 136 -5.82 15.11 4.76
N ASP A 137 -6.21 14.15 3.92
CA ASP A 137 -6.70 14.41 2.56
C ASP A 137 -7.97 13.60 2.27
N ARG A 138 -9.10 14.29 2.03
CA ARG A 138 -10.37 13.61 1.74
C ARG A 138 -10.38 12.86 0.40
N ASP A 139 -9.50 13.24 -0.55
CA ASP A 139 -9.39 12.61 -1.86
C ASP A 139 -8.44 11.40 -1.86
N ALA A 140 -7.89 11.04 -0.68
CA ALA A 140 -7.12 9.84 -0.48
C ALA A 140 -8.02 8.59 -0.56
N GLY A 141 -8.38 8.19 -1.77
CA GLY A 141 -9.27 7.06 -2.08
C GLY A 141 -8.54 5.72 -2.22
N CYS A 142 -9.20 4.75 -2.88
CA CYS A 142 -8.63 3.44 -3.15
C CYS A 142 -9.26 2.83 -4.41
N SER A 143 -8.46 2.29 -5.33
CA SER A 143 -8.97 1.66 -6.55
C SER A 143 -9.87 0.45 -6.27
N LEU A 144 -9.65 -0.27 -5.17
CA LEU A 144 -10.51 -1.37 -4.75
C LEU A 144 -11.87 -0.85 -4.27
N GLU A 145 -11.89 0.20 -3.45
CA GLU A 145 -13.11 0.86 -3.01
C GLU A 145 -13.93 1.37 -4.21
N GLU A 146 -13.27 2.07 -5.15
CA GLU A 146 -13.90 2.58 -6.37
C GLU A 146 -14.44 1.46 -7.28
N SER A 147 -13.82 0.27 -7.27
CA SER A 147 -14.20 -0.87 -8.12
C SER A 147 -15.50 -1.54 -7.70
N CYS A 148 -15.96 -1.34 -6.46
CA CYS A 148 -17.13 -2.01 -5.90
C CYS A 148 -18.19 -1.00 -5.40
N PRO A 149 -18.93 -0.35 -6.32
CA PRO A 149 -20.03 0.55 -5.94
C PRO A 149 -21.14 -0.20 -5.19
N PRO A 150 -21.67 0.36 -4.08
CA PRO A 150 -22.70 -0.30 -3.26
C PRO A 150 -23.93 -0.73 -4.05
N ASP A 151 -24.38 0.09 -5.00
CA ASP A 151 -25.57 -0.23 -5.82
C ASP A 151 -25.37 -1.48 -6.67
N LYS A 152 -24.15 -1.65 -7.24
CA LYS A 152 -23.81 -2.83 -8.02
C LYS A 152 -23.72 -4.09 -7.16
N LEU A 153 -23.24 -3.95 -5.93
CA LEU A 153 -23.25 -5.06 -4.97
C LEU A 153 -24.68 -5.45 -4.61
N ARG A 154 -25.58 -4.50 -4.33
CA ARG A 154 -27.01 -4.77 -4.08
C ARG A 154 -27.68 -5.49 -5.25
N GLU A 155 -27.44 -5.04 -6.49
CA GLU A 155 -27.97 -5.67 -7.70
C GLU A 155 -27.53 -7.15 -7.78
N LEU A 156 -26.24 -7.43 -7.54
CA LEU A 156 -25.69 -8.78 -7.57
C LEU A 156 -26.28 -9.66 -6.46
N GLN A 157 -26.39 -9.16 -5.24
CA GLN A 157 -26.99 -9.87 -4.11
C GLN A 157 -28.47 -10.15 -4.32
N ALA A 158 -29.22 -9.20 -4.90
CA ALA A 158 -30.65 -9.37 -5.19
C ALA A 158 -30.91 -10.52 -6.18
N THR A 159 -30.01 -10.74 -7.13
CA THR A 159 -30.10 -11.86 -8.09
C THR A 159 -29.54 -13.17 -7.55
N ASN A 160 -28.82 -13.13 -6.42
CA ASN A 160 -28.20 -14.30 -5.79
C ASN A 160 -28.43 -14.28 -4.26
N PRO A 161 -29.65 -14.53 -3.79
CA PRO A 161 -30.01 -14.35 -2.37
C PRO A 161 -29.34 -15.35 -1.43
N ASN A 162 -28.69 -16.40 -1.97
CA ASN A 162 -27.90 -17.36 -1.19
C ASN A 162 -26.48 -16.90 -0.89
N PHE A 163 -26.02 -15.77 -1.43
CA PHE A 163 -24.68 -15.28 -1.14
C PHE A 163 -24.47 -14.97 0.35
N TYR A 164 -23.34 -15.41 0.84
CA TYR A 164 -22.68 -14.92 2.04
C TYR A 164 -21.53 -14.03 1.61
N THR A 165 -21.68 -12.73 1.80
CA THR A 165 -20.74 -11.72 1.30
C THR A 165 -19.63 -11.48 2.31
N ILE A 166 -18.39 -11.76 1.90
CA ILE A 166 -17.19 -11.50 2.65
C ILE A 166 -16.51 -10.28 2.04
N ALA A 167 -16.50 -9.16 2.74
CA ALA A 167 -15.84 -7.95 2.25
C ALA A 167 -14.42 -7.82 2.79
N TYR A 168 -13.47 -7.69 1.90
CA TYR A 168 -12.16 -7.15 2.24
C TYR A 168 -12.32 -5.69 2.63
N VAL A 169 -11.66 -5.28 3.70
CA VAL A 169 -11.84 -3.97 4.35
C VAL A 169 -11.63 -2.77 3.42
N ASN A 170 -10.96 -2.98 2.26
CA ASN A 170 -10.72 -1.97 1.23
C ASN A 170 -11.99 -1.66 0.40
N CYS A 171 -13.06 -1.30 1.06
CA CYS A 171 -14.35 -0.95 0.49
C CYS A 171 -15.02 0.14 1.34
N SER A 172 -16.04 0.83 0.78
CA SER A 172 -16.77 1.90 1.49
C SER A 172 -17.56 1.40 2.69
N ALA A 173 -17.99 2.30 3.56
CA ALA A 173 -18.86 1.98 4.70
C ALA A 173 -20.16 1.34 4.25
N GLU A 174 -20.75 1.78 3.12
CA GLU A 174 -21.97 1.21 2.55
C GLU A 174 -21.77 -0.25 2.10
N VAL A 175 -20.63 -0.56 1.46
CA VAL A 175 -20.31 -1.95 1.07
C VAL A 175 -20.12 -2.82 2.31
N LYS A 176 -19.47 -2.27 3.36
CA LYS A 176 -19.35 -2.96 4.66
C LYS A 176 -20.72 -3.27 5.26
N ALA A 177 -21.68 -2.32 5.22
CA ALA A 177 -23.03 -2.49 5.72
C ALA A 177 -23.85 -3.53 4.92
N LEU A 178 -23.53 -3.75 3.65
CA LEU A 178 -24.15 -4.76 2.78
C LEU A 178 -23.54 -6.17 2.95
N SER A 179 -22.47 -6.32 3.74
CA SER A 179 -21.70 -7.55 3.83
C SER A 179 -21.98 -8.30 5.13
N ASP A 180 -21.93 -9.64 5.08
CA ASP A 180 -22.13 -10.49 6.24
C ASP A 180 -20.93 -10.46 7.20
N VAL A 181 -19.71 -10.28 6.65
CA VAL A 181 -18.49 -10.21 7.45
C VAL A 181 -17.40 -9.41 6.72
N ILE A 182 -16.57 -8.75 7.53
CA ILE A 182 -15.42 -7.97 7.04
C ILE A 182 -14.13 -8.72 7.37
N CYS A 183 -13.19 -8.75 6.42
CA CYS A 183 -11.87 -9.32 6.61
C CYS A 183 -10.76 -8.35 6.19
N THR A 184 -9.52 -8.69 6.55
CA THR A 184 -8.30 -8.07 6.05
C THR A 184 -7.42 -9.13 5.39
N SER A 185 -6.39 -8.75 4.65
CA SER A 185 -5.42 -9.71 4.08
C SER A 185 -4.76 -10.60 5.16
N GLY A 186 -4.69 -10.12 6.40
CA GLY A 186 -4.12 -10.87 7.53
C GLY A 186 -5.01 -11.98 8.07
N ASN A 187 -6.34 -11.90 7.94
CA ASN A 187 -7.30 -12.84 8.51
C ASN A 187 -8.30 -13.45 7.52
N ALA A 188 -8.27 -13.05 6.23
CA ALA A 188 -9.23 -13.50 5.21
C ALA A 188 -9.37 -15.03 5.14
N ARG A 189 -8.23 -15.75 5.19
CA ARG A 189 -8.24 -17.22 5.22
C ARG A 189 -9.10 -17.77 6.36
N LYS A 190 -8.90 -17.29 7.59
CA LYS A 190 -9.67 -17.75 8.77
C LYS A 190 -11.16 -17.44 8.66
N ILE A 191 -11.50 -16.26 8.11
CA ILE A 191 -12.88 -15.83 7.90
C ILE A 191 -13.57 -16.76 6.89
N VAL A 192 -12.90 -17.07 5.76
CA VAL A 192 -13.45 -17.98 4.73
C VAL A 192 -13.56 -19.41 5.26
N GLU A 193 -12.60 -19.91 6.04
CA GLU A 193 -12.66 -21.22 6.68
C GLU A 193 -13.86 -21.33 7.64
N ALA A 194 -14.20 -20.23 8.33
CA ALA A 194 -15.32 -20.17 9.29
C ALA A 194 -16.68 -19.83 8.67
N ALA A 195 -16.72 -19.42 7.39
CA ALA A 195 -17.96 -19.05 6.73
C ALA A 195 -18.92 -20.24 6.57
N PRO A 196 -20.26 -20.02 6.56
CA PRO A 196 -21.26 -21.09 6.46
C PRO A 196 -21.00 -22.03 5.27
N ALA A 197 -21.18 -23.34 5.48
CA ALA A 197 -20.94 -24.36 4.44
C ALA A 197 -22.11 -24.50 3.45
N ASP A 198 -23.28 -24.05 3.84
CA ASP A 198 -24.55 -24.13 3.09
C ASP A 198 -24.86 -22.84 2.31
N ARG A 199 -23.93 -21.88 2.30
CA ARG A 199 -24.06 -20.62 1.58
C ARG A 199 -23.06 -20.55 0.44
N ASP A 200 -23.43 -19.87 -0.64
CA ASP A 200 -22.52 -19.51 -1.73
C ASP A 200 -21.69 -18.30 -1.28
N LEU A 201 -20.38 -18.39 -1.39
CA LEU A 201 -19.51 -17.30 -0.93
C LEU A 201 -19.28 -16.28 -2.05
N LEU A 202 -19.48 -15.02 -1.72
CA LEU A 202 -19.09 -13.87 -2.54
C LEU A 202 -17.96 -13.11 -1.84
N PHE A 203 -16.82 -12.95 -2.52
CA PHE A 203 -15.69 -12.18 -2.02
C PHE A 203 -15.54 -10.85 -2.77
N VAL A 204 -15.54 -9.74 -2.07
CA VAL A 204 -15.44 -8.39 -2.62
C VAL A 204 -14.35 -7.61 -1.87
N PRO A 205 -13.71 -6.57 -2.44
CA PRO A 205 -13.71 -6.22 -3.86
C PRO A 205 -12.50 -6.79 -4.63
N ASP A 206 -11.51 -7.43 -3.99
CA ASP A 206 -10.22 -7.82 -4.60
C ASP A 206 -10.24 -9.27 -5.12
N GLU A 207 -10.17 -9.43 -6.45
CA GLU A 207 -10.13 -10.74 -7.12
C GLU A 207 -8.86 -11.53 -6.80
N ASN A 208 -7.71 -10.87 -6.66
CA ASN A 208 -6.41 -11.53 -6.44
C ASN A 208 -6.31 -12.08 -5.02
N LEU A 209 -6.69 -11.28 -4.00
CA LEU A 209 -6.78 -11.75 -2.63
C LEU A 209 -7.80 -12.89 -2.51
N GLY A 210 -8.98 -12.74 -3.12
CA GLY A 210 -10.00 -13.79 -3.13
C GLY A 210 -9.50 -15.08 -3.78
N ALA A 211 -8.83 -14.99 -4.93
CA ALA A 211 -8.23 -16.14 -5.61
C ALA A 211 -7.14 -16.81 -4.74
N TRP A 212 -6.28 -16.02 -4.08
CA TRP A 212 -5.31 -16.55 -3.14
C TRP A 212 -5.97 -17.28 -1.96
N VAL A 213 -7.05 -16.75 -1.42
CA VAL A 213 -7.78 -17.41 -0.32
C VAL A 213 -8.42 -18.72 -0.79
N ILE A 214 -8.96 -18.79 -2.03
CA ILE A 214 -9.43 -20.04 -2.64
C ILE A 214 -8.29 -21.06 -2.70
N GLU A 215 -7.10 -20.66 -3.17
CA GLU A 215 -5.91 -21.50 -3.24
C GLU A 215 -5.48 -22.05 -1.86
N GLN A 216 -5.65 -21.25 -0.79
CA GLN A 216 -5.27 -21.62 0.57
C GLN A 216 -6.32 -22.50 1.30
N THR A 217 -7.59 -22.37 0.97
CA THR A 217 -8.69 -23.01 1.70
C THR A 217 -9.38 -24.14 0.92
N GLY A 218 -9.23 -24.13 -0.41
CA GLY A 218 -9.97 -25.02 -1.31
C GLY A 218 -11.48 -24.68 -1.40
N ARG A 219 -11.96 -23.62 -0.71
CA ARG A 219 -13.37 -23.23 -0.74
C ARG A 219 -13.66 -22.40 -1.99
N PRO A 220 -14.62 -22.82 -2.84
CA PRO A 220 -15.02 -22.05 -4.00
C PRO A 220 -15.72 -20.75 -3.57
N MET A 221 -15.42 -19.66 -4.27
CA MET A 221 -16.06 -18.36 -4.06
C MET A 221 -16.31 -17.68 -5.41
N THR A 222 -17.40 -16.94 -5.51
CA THR A 222 -17.58 -15.93 -6.55
C THR A 222 -16.71 -14.74 -6.21
N LEU A 223 -15.91 -14.23 -7.15
CA LEU A 223 -15.01 -13.12 -6.94
C LEU A 223 -15.52 -11.88 -7.67
N TRP A 224 -15.53 -10.75 -6.96
CA TRP A 224 -15.72 -9.45 -7.57
C TRP A 224 -14.49 -9.10 -8.42
N GLN A 225 -14.69 -8.44 -9.57
CA GLN A 225 -13.63 -8.18 -10.54
C GLN A 225 -12.87 -6.85 -10.27
N GLY A 226 -12.50 -6.60 -9.02
CA GLY A 226 -11.68 -5.46 -8.64
C GLY A 226 -10.25 -5.87 -8.33
N ASN A 227 -9.31 -4.93 -8.46
CA ASN A 227 -7.91 -5.17 -8.12
C ASN A 227 -7.22 -3.89 -7.63
N CYS A 228 -6.12 -4.06 -6.90
CA CYS A 228 -5.27 -2.98 -6.48
C CYS A 228 -4.30 -2.62 -7.62
N TYR A 229 -4.43 -1.41 -8.18
CA TYR A 229 -3.59 -0.97 -9.29
C TYR A 229 -2.09 -1.00 -8.97
N VAL A 230 -1.70 -0.90 -7.70
CA VAL A 230 -0.30 -1.02 -7.27
C VAL A 230 0.18 -2.47 -7.40
N HIS A 231 -0.59 -3.43 -6.87
CA HIS A 231 -0.14 -4.82 -6.77
C HIS A 231 -0.25 -5.61 -8.09
N VAL A 232 -0.99 -5.11 -9.08
CA VAL A 232 -1.06 -5.75 -10.39
C VAL A 232 -0.02 -5.24 -11.41
N GLU A 233 0.77 -4.22 -11.06
CA GLU A 233 1.81 -3.67 -11.95
C GLU A 233 3.04 -4.58 -12.10
N TRP A 234 3.27 -5.52 -11.18
CA TRP A 234 4.37 -6.45 -11.33
C TRP A 234 4.06 -7.55 -12.33
N THR A 235 5.02 -7.81 -13.21
CA THR A 235 4.95 -8.89 -14.19
C THR A 235 5.82 -10.07 -13.77
N HIS A 236 5.53 -11.25 -14.32
CA HIS A 236 6.38 -12.43 -14.17
C HIS A 236 7.84 -12.14 -14.58
N GLU A 237 8.01 -11.36 -15.66
CA GLU A 237 9.31 -11.00 -16.22
C GLU A 237 10.11 -10.11 -15.27
N SER A 238 9.48 -9.05 -14.74
CA SER A 238 10.14 -8.11 -13.81
C SER A 238 10.58 -8.83 -12.53
N ILE A 239 9.74 -9.70 -11.98
CA ILE A 239 10.05 -10.49 -10.79
C ILE A 239 11.13 -11.53 -11.08
N THR A 240 11.05 -12.23 -12.20
CA THR A 240 12.09 -13.21 -12.58
C THR A 240 13.45 -12.56 -12.77
N ARG A 241 13.49 -11.33 -13.33
CA ARG A 241 14.72 -10.57 -13.49
C ARG A 241 15.35 -10.23 -12.14
N ILE A 242 14.61 -9.60 -11.23
CA ILE A 242 15.16 -9.21 -9.92
C ILE A 242 15.60 -10.41 -9.07
N ARG A 243 14.91 -11.56 -9.18
CA ARG A 243 15.35 -12.79 -8.50
C ARG A 243 16.67 -13.33 -9.05
N ARG A 244 16.95 -13.16 -10.36
CA ARG A 244 18.26 -13.54 -10.95
C ARG A 244 19.38 -12.61 -10.52
N GLU A 245 19.08 -11.33 -10.33
CA GLU A 245 20.04 -10.33 -9.83
C GLU A 245 20.37 -10.56 -8.34
N HIS A 246 19.43 -11.12 -7.58
CA HIS A 246 19.54 -11.37 -6.14
C HIS A 246 19.13 -12.81 -5.78
N PRO A 247 19.90 -13.83 -6.21
CA PRO A 247 19.49 -15.24 -6.10
C PRO A 247 19.36 -15.75 -4.65
N ASP A 248 20.06 -15.13 -3.70
CA ASP A 248 20.02 -15.48 -2.27
C ASP A 248 18.95 -14.69 -1.47
N ALA A 249 18.29 -13.74 -2.10
CA ALA A 249 17.26 -12.91 -1.45
C ALA A 249 15.87 -13.55 -1.66
N PRO A 250 15.18 -13.97 -0.59
CA PRO A 250 13.80 -14.44 -0.72
C PRO A 250 12.88 -13.29 -1.18
N LEU A 251 11.87 -13.66 -1.96
CA LEU A 251 10.81 -12.76 -2.42
C LEU A 251 9.58 -12.90 -1.52
N VAL A 252 9.15 -11.79 -0.94
CA VAL A 252 7.90 -11.71 -0.18
C VAL A 252 6.89 -10.86 -0.95
N ALA A 253 5.69 -11.38 -1.18
CA ALA A 253 4.65 -10.71 -1.95
C ALA A 253 3.37 -10.51 -1.13
N HIS A 254 2.66 -9.40 -1.41
CA HIS A 254 1.32 -9.19 -0.87
C HIS A 254 0.30 -10.08 -1.62
N PRO A 255 -0.75 -10.62 -0.96
CA PRO A 255 -1.73 -11.47 -1.63
C PRO A 255 -2.60 -10.76 -2.69
N GLU A 256 -2.64 -9.43 -2.72
CA GLU A 256 -3.22 -8.63 -3.81
C GLU A 256 -2.42 -8.69 -5.12
N CYS A 257 -1.19 -9.21 -5.10
CA CYS A 257 -0.42 -9.45 -6.31
C CYS A 257 -1.09 -10.51 -7.19
N THR A 258 -0.87 -10.40 -8.50
CA THR A 258 -1.36 -11.39 -9.46
C THR A 258 -0.86 -12.80 -9.14
N LYS A 259 -1.59 -13.83 -9.56
CA LYS A 259 -1.18 -15.24 -9.39
C LYS A 259 0.23 -15.50 -9.91
N ALA A 260 0.59 -14.90 -11.05
CA ALA A 260 1.91 -15.07 -11.66
C ALA A 260 3.05 -14.60 -10.73
N VAL A 261 2.84 -13.51 -9.99
CA VAL A 261 3.80 -13.00 -9.01
C VAL A 261 3.80 -13.86 -7.74
N ARG A 262 2.61 -14.20 -7.22
CA ARG A 262 2.49 -15.04 -6.02
C ARG A 262 3.15 -16.41 -6.18
N MET A 263 3.08 -17.01 -7.36
CA MET A 263 3.75 -18.30 -7.66
C MET A 263 5.29 -18.23 -7.66
N LEU A 264 5.85 -17.04 -7.84
CA LEU A 264 7.30 -16.81 -7.76
C LEU A 264 7.77 -16.44 -6.35
N ALA A 265 6.85 -16.09 -5.44
CA ALA A 265 7.18 -15.66 -4.10
C ALA A 265 7.54 -16.84 -3.19
N ASP A 266 8.51 -16.62 -2.31
CA ASP A 266 8.89 -17.57 -1.26
C ASP A 266 7.91 -17.49 -0.08
N GLU A 267 7.28 -16.30 0.11
CA GLU A 267 6.20 -16.09 1.08
C GLU A 267 5.15 -15.13 0.49
N VAL A 268 3.86 -15.45 0.73
CA VAL A 268 2.72 -14.57 0.38
C VAL A 268 1.95 -14.25 1.64
N CYS A 269 1.97 -12.99 2.07
CA CYS A 269 1.38 -12.60 3.35
C CYS A 269 1.01 -11.11 3.44
N SER A 270 0.27 -10.73 4.50
CA SER A 270 -0.03 -9.33 4.83
C SER A 270 1.21 -8.57 5.28
N THR A 271 1.16 -7.24 5.30
CA THR A 271 2.29 -6.38 5.67
C THR A 271 2.83 -6.66 7.08
N GLU A 272 1.99 -6.94 8.07
CA GLU A 272 2.44 -7.32 9.41
C GLU A 272 3.18 -8.67 9.42
N LYS A 273 2.70 -9.63 8.65
CA LYS A 273 3.40 -10.91 8.50
C LYS A 273 4.71 -10.78 7.74
N MET A 274 4.82 -9.80 6.80
CA MET A 274 6.10 -9.50 6.14
C MET A 274 7.16 -9.06 7.15
N ILE A 275 6.79 -8.24 8.13
CA ILE A 275 7.72 -7.83 9.20
C ILE A 275 8.23 -9.07 9.95
N ASN A 276 7.32 -9.95 10.39
CA ASN A 276 7.68 -11.16 11.11
C ASN A 276 8.58 -12.08 10.25
N PHE A 277 8.22 -12.31 8.99
CA PHE A 277 9.05 -13.07 8.05
C PHE A 277 10.45 -12.47 7.94
N CYS A 278 10.55 -11.15 7.79
CA CYS A 278 11.84 -10.47 7.69
C CYS A 278 12.67 -10.58 8.98
N ARG A 279 12.05 -10.53 10.15
CA ARG A 279 12.73 -10.73 11.43
C ARG A 279 13.27 -12.16 11.59
N ASP A 280 12.46 -13.15 11.21
CA ASP A 280 12.77 -14.56 11.40
C ASP A 280 13.74 -15.11 10.31
N SER A 281 13.76 -14.48 9.13
CA SER A 281 14.62 -14.88 8.02
C SER A 281 16.10 -14.66 8.34
N ARG A 282 16.95 -15.63 7.97
CA ARG A 282 18.41 -15.51 8.02
C ARG A 282 19.02 -14.75 6.84
N ALA A 283 18.22 -14.44 5.82
CA ALA A 283 18.67 -13.72 4.64
C ALA A 283 19.12 -12.30 5.01
N LYS A 284 20.21 -11.85 4.41
CA LYS A 284 20.74 -10.48 4.58
C LYS A 284 19.99 -9.47 3.71
N ALA A 285 19.38 -9.93 2.64
CA ALA A 285 18.55 -9.14 1.73
C ALA A 285 17.21 -9.84 1.50
N VAL A 286 16.14 -9.06 1.32
CA VAL A 286 14.78 -9.54 1.03
C VAL A 286 14.18 -8.71 -0.10
N ILE A 287 13.62 -9.35 -1.11
CA ILE A 287 12.89 -8.69 -2.19
C ILE A 287 11.44 -8.51 -1.74
N ILE A 288 10.92 -7.29 -1.84
CA ILE A 288 9.60 -6.91 -1.34
C ILE A 288 8.69 -6.52 -2.50
N ALA A 289 7.66 -7.32 -2.75
CA ALA A 289 6.60 -7.05 -3.74
C ALA A 289 5.33 -6.56 -3.03
N THR A 290 5.40 -5.34 -2.51
CA THR A 290 4.29 -4.52 -2.04
C THR A 290 4.64 -3.04 -2.20
N GLU A 291 3.76 -2.14 -1.77
CA GLU A 291 3.95 -0.69 -1.87
C GLU A 291 5.23 -0.24 -1.15
N VAL A 292 5.97 0.66 -1.79
CA VAL A 292 7.34 1.02 -1.39
C VAL A 292 7.48 1.64 0.01
N GLY A 293 6.43 2.30 0.53
CA GLY A 293 6.43 2.86 1.90
C GLY A 293 6.66 1.80 2.98
N MET A 294 6.34 0.53 2.68
CA MET A 294 6.61 -0.60 3.56
C MET A 294 8.10 -0.75 3.89
N LEU A 295 8.99 -0.35 2.97
CA LEU A 295 10.43 -0.49 3.16
C LEU A 295 10.95 0.38 4.31
N HIS A 296 10.36 1.56 4.53
CA HIS A 296 10.72 2.40 5.67
C HIS A 296 10.44 1.69 7.00
N ARG A 297 9.26 1.09 7.12
CA ARG A 297 8.88 0.29 8.30
C ARG A 297 9.82 -0.90 8.49
N LEU A 298 10.07 -1.66 7.43
CA LEU A 298 10.97 -2.82 7.48
C LEU A 298 12.39 -2.43 7.87
N GLN A 299 12.91 -1.30 7.35
CA GLN A 299 14.26 -0.84 7.70
C GLN A 299 14.38 -0.41 9.17
N LYS A 300 13.30 0.12 9.78
CA LYS A 300 13.26 0.42 11.22
C LYS A 300 13.23 -0.85 12.08
N GLU A 301 12.47 -1.87 11.63
CA GLU A 301 12.31 -3.13 12.36
C GLU A 301 13.51 -4.09 12.24
N CYS A 302 14.20 -4.04 11.11
CA CYS A 302 15.34 -4.92 10.79
C CYS A 302 16.46 -4.08 10.15
N PRO A 303 17.13 -3.20 10.92
CA PRO A 303 18.11 -2.25 10.39
C PRO A 303 19.37 -2.92 9.80
N GLU A 304 19.64 -4.17 10.16
CA GLU A 304 20.76 -4.97 9.67
C GLU A 304 20.52 -5.60 8.29
N LYS A 305 19.29 -5.51 7.74
CA LYS A 305 18.91 -6.13 6.47
C LYS A 305 18.81 -5.11 5.34
N GLN A 306 19.03 -5.60 4.15
CA GLN A 306 18.76 -4.85 2.92
C GLN A 306 17.36 -5.22 2.39
N PHE A 307 16.55 -4.22 2.11
CA PHE A 307 15.25 -4.42 1.47
C PHE A 307 15.31 -3.91 0.03
N ILE A 308 14.93 -4.78 -0.90
CA ILE A 308 14.99 -4.55 -2.34
C ILE A 308 13.56 -4.42 -2.84
N PRO A 309 13.11 -3.22 -3.30
CA PRO A 309 11.79 -3.10 -3.90
C PRO A 309 11.71 -3.93 -5.17
N ALA A 310 10.64 -4.70 -5.34
CA ALA A 310 10.37 -5.36 -6.61
C ALA A 310 10.11 -4.29 -7.69
N PRO A 311 10.86 -4.28 -8.82
CA PRO A 311 10.71 -3.26 -9.85
C PRO A 311 9.49 -3.54 -10.71
N THR A 312 8.82 -2.49 -11.17
CA THR A 312 7.88 -2.57 -12.28
C THR A 312 8.59 -2.30 -13.62
N GLU A 313 7.90 -2.47 -14.73
CA GLU A 313 8.47 -2.13 -16.03
C GLU A 313 8.65 -0.61 -16.23
N LYS A 314 7.87 0.19 -15.51
CA LYS A 314 7.82 1.65 -15.65
C LYS A 314 8.66 2.39 -14.62
N CYS A 315 8.90 1.78 -13.46
CA CYS A 315 9.58 2.43 -12.33
C CYS A 315 10.33 1.40 -11.47
N ALA A 316 11.42 1.84 -10.84
CA ALA A 316 12.16 1.02 -9.88
C ALA A 316 11.40 0.80 -8.55
N CYS A 317 10.36 1.56 -8.30
CA CYS A 317 9.52 1.46 -7.11
C CYS A 317 8.04 1.55 -7.49
N ASN A 318 7.18 0.99 -6.65
CA ASN A 318 5.74 1.02 -6.87
C ASN A 318 5.05 1.75 -5.72
N GLU A 319 4.40 2.87 -6.02
CA GLU A 319 3.78 3.76 -5.06
C GLU A 319 2.26 3.79 -5.19
N CYS A 320 1.57 3.82 -4.06
CA CYS A 320 0.15 4.15 -4.00
C CYS A 320 -0.02 5.67 -3.96
N ARG A 321 -0.48 6.25 -5.09
CA ARG A 321 -0.74 7.71 -5.18
C ARG A 321 -1.68 8.21 -4.09
N PHE A 322 -2.70 7.44 -3.73
CA PHE A 322 -3.68 7.81 -2.72
C PHE A 322 -3.05 7.90 -1.33
N MET A 323 -2.23 6.92 -0.94
CA MET A 323 -1.51 6.97 0.34
C MET A 323 -0.56 8.18 0.41
N LYS A 324 0.03 8.56 -0.74
CA LYS A 324 0.97 9.69 -0.85
C LYS A 324 0.29 11.07 -0.98
N MET A 325 -1.04 11.12 -1.01
CA MET A 325 -1.79 12.38 -0.91
C MET A 325 -1.71 12.99 0.49
N ASN A 326 -1.53 12.17 1.52
CA ASN A 326 -1.21 12.65 2.86
C ASN A 326 0.23 13.15 2.88
N THR A 327 0.40 14.43 3.20
CA THR A 327 1.70 15.05 3.41
C THR A 327 1.78 15.61 4.83
N LEU A 328 2.98 15.96 5.27
CA LEU A 328 3.15 16.52 6.61
C LEU A 328 2.41 17.86 6.78
N GLU A 329 2.39 18.68 5.71
CA GLU A 329 1.64 19.93 5.68
C GLU A 329 0.13 19.70 5.83
N LYS A 330 -0.41 18.73 5.07
CA LYS A 330 -1.84 18.41 5.16
C LYS A 330 -2.20 17.82 6.53
N LEU A 331 -1.31 17.02 7.12
CA LEU A 331 -1.47 16.51 8.47
C LEU A 331 -1.53 17.65 9.48
N HIS A 332 -0.58 18.60 9.42
CA HIS A 332 -0.58 19.79 10.26
C HIS A 332 -1.87 20.59 10.10
N ASP A 333 -2.25 20.95 8.85
CA ASP A 333 -3.42 21.76 8.57
C ASP A 333 -4.73 21.06 8.99
N CYS A 334 -4.80 19.76 8.81
CA CYS A 334 -5.92 18.93 9.23
C CYS A 334 -6.11 19.00 10.75
N MET A 335 -5.05 18.85 11.51
CA MET A 335 -5.08 18.93 12.97
C MET A 335 -5.40 20.34 13.46
N ALA A 336 -4.72 21.35 12.93
CA ALA A 336 -4.91 22.76 13.31
C ALA A 336 -6.36 23.23 13.08
N ASN A 337 -6.97 22.81 11.98
CA ASN A 337 -8.33 23.21 11.61
C ASN A 337 -9.40 22.18 12.04
N ARG A 338 -9.02 21.01 12.54
CA ARG A 338 -9.88 19.86 12.85
C ARG A 338 -10.74 19.46 11.66
N ARG A 339 -10.16 19.45 10.45
CA ARG A 339 -10.83 19.18 9.17
C ARG A 339 -9.84 18.59 8.16
N PRO A 340 -10.30 17.74 7.20
CA PRO A 340 -11.67 17.20 7.12
C PRO A 340 -11.94 16.14 8.19
N GLU A 341 -13.15 16.17 8.75
CA GLU A 341 -13.66 15.11 9.61
C GLU A 341 -14.42 14.07 8.78
N VAL A 342 -14.22 12.81 9.10
CA VAL A 342 -14.96 11.67 8.52
C VAL A 342 -16.24 11.47 9.31
N THR A 343 -17.36 11.58 8.60
CA THR A 343 -18.72 11.34 9.13
C THR A 343 -19.37 10.21 8.36
N LEU A 344 -20.18 9.44 9.02
CA LEU A 344 -21.00 8.39 8.41
C LEU A 344 -22.45 8.84 8.40
N ASP A 345 -23.22 8.34 7.43
CA ASP A 345 -24.66 8.55 7.42
C ASP A 345 -25.29 7.75 8.58
N ASP A 346 -26.18 8.40 9.35
CA ASP A 346 -26.89 7.78 10.49
C ASP A 346 -27.77 6.58 10.06
N ALA A 347 -28.04 6.44 8.76
CA ALA A 347 -28.80 5.33 8.20
C ALA A 347 -27.93 4.06 7.93
N LEU A 348 -26.60 4.19 8.03
CA LEU A 348 -25.66 3.07 7.89
C LEU A 348 -25.47 2.35 9.23
#